data_6b03aac3928c3bd2cb60a1bac29ef9a8
#
_entry.id   6b03aac3928c3bd2cb60a1bac29ef9a8
#
_cell.length_a   1.000
_cell.length_b   1.000
_cell.length_c   1.000
_cell.angle_alpha   90.00
_cell.angle_beta   90.00
_cell.angle_gamma   90.00
#
_symmetry.space_group_name_H-M   'P 1'
#
loop_
_entity.id
_entity.type
_entity.pdbx_description
1 polymer ?
#
loop_
_entity_poly.entity_id
_entity_poly.type
_entity_poly.pdbx_seq_one_letter_code
_entity_poly.pdbx_strand_id
1 'polypeptide(L)'
;MLTADHPQIYKNDITLLGERPGRGLNIWDHKAKLGFFSPELALQYREDLSLQEVLCTGFTANLCKAENTTWEERAKAKEWLNYLGFEDVEARFRNLSPIDKRVVLMARAAIRPPEVLLLDEPTQGLKGEYREKIFHLLQLLSKETTIILVSHYEEEWPPCMTHLLRMPKFSGT
;
A
#
# COMPACT_ATOMS: atom_id res chain seq x y z
N MET A 1 -2.12 -8.72 -11.68
CA MET A 1 -1.51 -8.26 -12.94
C MET A 1 -0.67 -7.00 -12.75
N LEU A 2 -1.19 -5.95 -12.13
CA LEU A 2 -0.45 -4.68 -11.95
C LEU A 2 0.87 -4.82 -11.18
N THR A 3 0.97 -5.80 -10.28
CA THR A 3 2.20 -6.11 -9.54
C THR A 3 3.23 -6.93 -10.33
N ALA A 4 2.95 -7.23 -11.61
CA ALA A 4 3.79 -8.03 -12.50
C ALA A 4 4.09 -9.47 -12.05
N ASP A 5 3.35 -9.99 -11.06
CA ASP A 5 3.54 -11.35 -10.54
C ASP A 5 2.75 -12.43 -11.29
N HIS A 6 1.83 -12.02 -12.18
CA HIS A 6 0.96 -12.97 -12.88
C HIS A 6 1.52 -13.35 -14.25
N PRO A 7 1.64 -14.66 -14.60
CA PRO A 7 2.21 -15.12 -15.87
C PRO A 7 1.56 -14.54 -17.13
N GLN A 8 0.30 -14.13 -17.08
CA GLN A 8 -0.40 -13.52 -18.21
C GLN A 8 0.18 -12.17 -18.65
N ILE A 9 0.97 -11.49 -17.81
CA ILE A 9 1.61 -10.23 -18.18
C ILE A 9 2.61 -10.41 -19.33
N TYR A 10 3.18 -11.61 -19.44
CA TYR A 10 4.14 -11.96 -20.50
C TYR A 10 3.47 -12.52 -21.76
N LYS A 11 2.19 -12.91 -21.67
CA LYS A 11 1.41 -13.47 -22.78
C LYS A 11 0.56 -12.45 -23.52
N ASN A 12 0.24 -11.33 -22.87
CA ASN A 12 -0.61 -10.29 -23.42
C ASN A 12 0.22 -9.04 -23.71
N ASP A 13 -0.25 -8.21 -24.63
CA ASP A 13 0.35 -6.90 -24.93
C ASP A 13 -0.06 -5.90 -23.83
N ILE A 14 0.69 -5.90 -22.74
CA ILE A 14 0.42 -5.04 -21.58
C ILE A 14 1.57 -4.06 -21.43
N THR A 15 1.22 -2.78 -21.29
CA THR A 15 2.15 -1.70 -20.96
C THR A 15 1.86 -1.22 -19.54
N LEU A 16 2.87 -1.21 -18.68
CA LEU A 16 2.79 -0.68 -17.32
C LEU A 16 3.68 0.55 -17.21
N LEU A 17 3.13 1.67 -16.75
CA LEU A 17 3.86 2.95 -16.60
C LEU A 17 4.63 3.35 -17.86
N GLY A 18 4.04 3.14 -19.04
CA GLY A 18 4.65 3.45 -20.34
C GLY A 18 5.64 2.42 -20.88
N GLU A 19 5.89 1.34 -20.15
CA GLU A 19 6.92 0.36 -20.46
C GLU A 19 6.35 -1.06 -20.58
N ARG A 20 6.94 -1.87 -21.48
CA ARG A 20 6.53 -3.28 -21.66
C ARG A 20 7.37 -4.20 -20.77
N PRO A 21 6.75 -4.98 -19.85
CA PRO A 21 7.46 -5.98 -19.08
C PRO A 21 8.21 -6.97 -19.97
N GLY A 22 9.46 -7.30 -19.60
CA GLY A 22 10.27 -8.32 -20.29
C GLY A 22 11.20 -7.83 -21.40
N ARG A 23 11.23 -6.52 -21.72
CA ARG A 23 12.19 -5.94 -22.67
C ARG A 23 13.26 -5.10 -21.98
N GLY A 24 14.14 -5.77 -21.21
CA GLY A 24 15.30 -5.10 -20.59
C GLY A 24 15.01 -4.36 -19.29
N LEU A 25 13.76 -4.37 -18.83
CA LEU A 25 13.36 -3.76 -17.57
C LEU A 25 13.51 -4.73 -16.40
N ASN A 26 14.12 -4.23 -15.35
CA ASN A 26 14.16 -4.93 -14.08
C ASN A 26 12.77 -4.83 -13.42
N ILE A 27 12.12 -5.97 -13.19
CA ILE A 27 10.81 -6.03 -12.52
C ILE A 27 10.83 -5.35 -11.14
N TRP A 28 12.00 -5.28 -10.50
CA TRP A 28 12.18 -4.63 -9.21
C TRP A 28 12.08 -3.11 -9.31
N ASP A 29 12.52 -2.52 -10.45
CA ASP A 29 12.40 -1.08 -10.69
C ASP A 29 10.93 -0.69 -10.88
N HIS A 30 10.13 -1.55 -11.53
CA HIS A 30 8.68 -1.35 -11.60
C HIS A 30 8.01 -1.49 -10.23
N LYS A 31 8.38 -2.51 -9.45
CA LYS A 31 7.83 -2.70 -8.11
C LYS A 31 8.18 -1.54 -7.18
N ALA A 32 9.33 -0.91 -7.36
CA ALA A 32 9.72 0.27 -6.58
C ALA A 32 8.84 1.50 -6.86
N LYS A 33 8.18 1.56 -8.02
CA LYS A 33 7.26 2.63 -8.40
C LYS A 33 5.82 2.38 -7.94
N LEU A 34 5.52 1.19 -7.43
CA LEU A 34 4.20 0.77 -7.02
C LEU A 34 4.11 0.64 -5.50
N GLY A 35 3.10 1.26 -4.91
CA GLY A 35 2.64 0.93 -3.58
C GLY A 35 1.48 -0.07 -3.67
N PHE A 36 1.45 -1.07 -2.81
CA PHE A 36 0.39 -2.08 -2.81
C PHE A 36 -0.06 -2.44 -1.41
N PHE A 37 -1.37 -2.50 -1.23
CA PHE A 37 -2.02 -3.01 -0.03
C PHE A 37 -3.22 -3.88 -0.42
N SER A 38 -3.35 -5.04 0.26
CA SER A 38 -4.57 -5.84 0.28
C SER A 38 -4.79 -6.43 1.69
N PRO A 39 -6.03 -6.82 2.04
CA PRO A 39 -6.32 -7.50 3.30
C PRO A 39 -5.55 -8.81 3.47
N GLU A 40 -5.33 -9.55 2.38
CA GLU A 40 -4.56 -10.80 2.38
C GLU A 40 -3.11 -10.57 2.82
N LEU A 41 -2.49 -9.47 2.36
CA LEU A 41 -1.15 -9.09 2.79
C LEU A 41 -1.10 -8.94 4.31
N ALA A 42 -2.10 -8.29 4.91
CA ALA A 42 -2.18 -8.10 6.35
C ALA A 42 -2.35 -9.42 7.12
N LEU A 43 -3.05 -10.39 6.53
CA LEU A 43 -3.23 -11.72 7.13
C LEU A 43 -1.96 -12.59 7.01
N GLN A 44 -1.21 -12.43 5.93
CA GLN A 44 -0.04 -13.26 5.62
C GLN A 44 1.26 -12.70 6.16
N TYR A 45 1.30 -11.43 6.53
CA TYR A 45 2.51 -10.78 7.05
C TYR A 45 2.90 -11.37 8.41
N ARG A 46 4.00 -12.12 8.46
CA ARG A 46 4.44 -12.90 9.63
C ARG A 46 5.74 -12.40 10.26
N GLU A 47 6.30 -11.32 9.73
CA GLU A 47 7.59 -10.82 10.21
C GLU A 47 7.51 -10.31 11.65
N ASP A 48 8.51 -10.63 12.44
CA ASP A 48 8.64 -10.18 13.83
C ASP A 48 9.42 -8.87 13.90
N LEU A 49 8.84 -7.83 13.29
CA LEU A 49 9.41 -6.49 13.20
C LEU A 49 8.69 -5.54 14.16
N SER A 50 9.38 -4.47 14.57
CA SER A 50 8.75 -3.32 15.20
C SER A 50 7.90 -2.54 14.20
N LEU A 51 6.99 -1.69 14.67
CA LEU A 51 6.15 -0.86 13.79
C LEU A 51 7.02 0.05 12.92
N GLN A 52 8.06 0.65 13.50
CA GLN A 52 8.99 1.49 12.76
C GLN A 52 9.73 0.69 11.67
N GLU A 53 10.20 -0.51 11.98
CA GLU A 53 10.83 -1.39 10.99
C GLU A 53 9.87 -1.78 9.87
N VAL A 54 8.61 -2.09 10.19
CA VAL A 54 7.58 -2.39 9.17
C VAL A 54 7.43 -1.22 8.21
N LEU A 55 7.28 0.02 8.70
CA LEU A 55 7.19 1.19 7.84
C LEU A 55 8.48 1.38 7.03
N CYS A 56 9.64 1.19 7.63
CA CYS A 56 10.94 1.30 6.98
C CYS A 56 11.09 0.33 5.80
N THR A 57 10.47 -0.85 5.84
CA THR A 57 10.44 -1.76 4.67
C THR A 57 9.75 -1.15 3.45
N GLY A 58 8.96 -0.10 3.62
CA GLY A 58 8.31 0.64 2.53
C GLY A 58 9.27 1.48 1.69
N PHE A 59 10.45 1.82 2.22
CA PHE A 59 11.49 2.50 1.44
C PHE A 59 12.33 1.54 0.60
N THR A 60 12.27 0.26 0.94
CA THR A 60 12.96 -0.82 0.23
C THR A 60 11.96 -1.68 -0.54
N ALA A 61 12.40 -2.41 -1.55
CA ALA A 61 11.54 -3.37 -2.24
C ALA A 61 11.32 -4.67 -1.41
N ASN A 62 11.81 -4.73 -0.18
CA ASN A 62 11.79 -5.92 0.64
C ASN A 62 10.72 -5.81 1.74
N LEU A 63 9.82 -6.79 1.82
CA LEU A 63 8.77 -6.85 2.86
C LEU A 63 9.30 -7.31 4.22
N CYS A 64 10.43 -8.00 4.25
CA CYS A 64 10.88 -8.74 5.44
C CYS A 64 11.98 -8.03 6.22
N LYS A 65 12.67 -7.06 5.61
CA LYS A 65 13.83 -6.43 6.22
C LYS A 65 13.92 -4.94 5.89
N ALA A 66 14.15 -4.15 6.92
CA ALA A 66 14.41 -2.71 6.82
C ALA A 66 15.93 -2.42 6.78
N GLU A 67 16.70 -3.20 5.99
CA GLU A 67 18.15 -3.03 5.89
C GLU A 67 18.50 -1.70 5.21
N ASN A 68 19.56 -1.05 5.69
CA ASN A 68 20.12 0.18 5.12
C ASN A 68 19.17 1.40 5.12
N THR A 69 18.17 1.45 6.00
CA THR A 69 17.35 2.64 6.17
C THR A 69 18.14 3.77 6.84
N THR A 70 18.01 4.97 6.28
CA THR A 70 18.65 6.17 6.80
C THR A 70 17.97 6.66 8.08
N TRP A 71 18.60 7.57 8.80
CA TRP A 71 17.99 8.17 9.97
C TRP A 71 16.76 9.02 9.60
N GLU A 72 16.78 9.70 8.43
CA GLU A 72 15.65 10.46 7.90
C GLU A 72 14.45 9.57 7.60
N GLU A 73 14.68 8.40 7.00
CA GLU A 73 13.63 7.42 6.73
C GLU A 73 13.01 6.89 8.02
N ARG A 74 13.83 6.62 9.03
CA ARG A 74 13.36 6.21 10.36
C ARG A 74 12.56 7.32 11.05
N ALA A 75 13.03 8.57 10.96
CA ALA A 75 12.33 9.72 11.51
C ALA A 75 10.96 9.89 10.84
N LYS A 76 10.90 9.79 9.52
CA LYS A 76 9.64 9.84 8.75
C LYS A 76 8.70 8.69 9.13
N ALA A 77 9.21 7.48 9.29
CA ALA A 77 8.41 6.34 9.74
C ALA A 77 7.79 6.59 11.13
N LYS A 78 8.58 7.13 12.06
CA LYS A 78 8.10 7.51 13.39
C LYS A 78 7.03 8.60 13.34
N GLU A 79 7.22 9.63 12.52
CA GLU A 79 6.26 10.72 12.34
C GLU A 79 4.91 10.18 11.83
N TRP A 80 4.93 9.30 10.84
CA TRP A 80 3.71 8.68 10.30
C TRP A 80 3.00 7.80 11.33
N LEU A 81 3.75 7.00 12.10
CA LEU A 81 3.18 6.19 13.17
C LEU A 81 2.50 7.06 14.23
N ASN A 82 3.17 8.12 14.67
CA ASN A 82 2.60 9.06 15.64
C ASN A 82 1.33 9.74 15.10
N TYR A 83 1.34 10.16 13.83
CA TYR A 83 0.15 10.72 13.18
C TYR A 83 -1.03 9.73 13.19
N LEU A 84 -0.76 8.45 12.96
CA LEU A 84 -1.76 7.39 12.97
C LEU A 84 -2.18 6.98 14.41
N GLY A 85 -1.51 7.48 15.44
CA GLY A 85 -1.84 7.21 16.84
C GLY A 85 -1.04 6.06 17.49
N PHE A 86 0.04 5.63 16.84
CA PHE A 86 0.95 4.62 17.41
C PHE A 86 2.11 5.32 18.14
N GLU A 87 2.00 5.48 19.45
CA GLU A 87 3.03 6.16 20.26
C GLU A 87 4.27 5.27 20.47
N ASP A 88 4.07 3.97 20.73
CA ASP A 88 5.15 3.00 20.87
C ASP A 88 5.57 2.44 19.50
N VAL A 89 6.53 3.09 18.87
CA VAL A 89 7.04 2.70 17.55
C VAL A 89 7.84 1.41 17.56
N GLU A 90 8.32 0.98 18.73
CA GLU A 90 9.05 -0.27 18.94
C GLU A 90 8.12 -1.45 19.27
N ALA A 91 6.81 -1.20 19.44
CA ALA A 91 5.84 -2.26 19.61
C ALA A 91 5.93 -3.27 18.47
N ARG A 92 5.72 -4.55 18.79
CA ARG A 92 5.80 -5.62 17.80
C ARG A 92 4.54 -5.66 16.92
N PHE A 93 4.73 -5.61 15.61
CA PHE A 93 3.63 -5.65 14.64
C PHE A 93 2.70 -6.86 14.84
N ARG A 94 3.25 -8.04 15.16
CA ARG A 94 2.47 -9.26 15.40
C ARG A 94 1.42 -9.12 16.51
N ASN A 95 1.67 -8.23 17.50
CA ASN A 95 0.81 -8.02 18.66
C ASN A 95 -0.34 -7.04 18.39
N LEU A 96 -0.36 -6.38 17.25
CA LEU A 96 -1.41 -5.45 16.87
C LEU A 96 -2.76 -6.15 16.63
N SER A 97 -3.84 -5.40 16.81
CA SER A 97 -5.16 -5.82 16.34
C SER A 97 -5.18 -5.99 14.81
N PRO A 98 -6.11 -6.76 14.24
CA PRO A 98 -6.24 -6.88 12.78
C PRO A 98 -6.43 -5.54 12.08
N ILE A 99 -7.15 -4.60 12.68
CA ILE A 99 -7.38 -3.24 12.14
C ILE A 99 -6.07 -2.45 12.14
N ASP A 100 -5.35 -2.43 13.25
CA ASP A 100 -4.09 -1.70 13.37
C ASP A 100 -3.04 -2.24 12.37
N LYS A 101 -2.96 -3.57 12.20
CA LYS A 101 -2.11 -4.20 11.20
C LYS A 101 -2.39 -3.67 9.79
N ARG A 102 -3.66 -3.52 9.44
CA ARG A 102 -4.07 -2.97 8.12
C ARG A 102 -3.62 -1.52 7.97
N VAL A 103 -3.86 -0.69 9.00
CA VAL A 103 -3.46 0.73 8.99
C VAL A 103 -1.94 0.87 8.81
N VAL A 104 -1.15 0.10 9.56
CA VAL A 104 0.32 0.11 9.47
C VAL A 104 0.80 -0.33 8.08
N LEU A 105 0.21 -1.38 7.49
CA LEU A 105 0.61 -1.85 6.16
C LEU A 105 0.16 -0.92 5.02
N MET A 106 -0.97 -0.22 5.16
CA MET A 106 -1.34 0.84 4.24
C MET A 106 -0.34 2.01 4.29
N ALA A 107 0.03 2.44 5.50
CA ALA A 107 1.04 3.47 5.70
C ALA A 107 2.39 3.05 5.09
N ARG A 108 2.78 1.80 5.29
CA ARG A 108 3.98 1.22 4.68
C ARG A 108 3.94 1.32 3.14
N ALA A 109 2.82 0.99 2.51
CA ALA A 109 2.69 1.03 1.06
C ALA A 109 2.83 2.44 0.47
N ALA A 110 2.59 3.46 1.28
CA ALA A 110 2.53 4.86 0.89
C ALA A 110 3.69 5.73 1.41
N ILE A 111 4.51 5.24 2.36
CA ILE A 111 5.53 6.05 3.05
C ILE A 111 6.61 6.62 2.11
N ARG A 112 6.96 5.89 1.07
CA ARG A 112 7.68 6.37 -0.10
C ARG A 112 6.63 6.64 -1.17
N PRO A 113 6.29 7.90 -1.50
CA PRO A 113 5.24 8.20 -2.45
C PRO A 113 5.48 7.44 -3.77
N PRO A 114 4.64 6.44 -4.09
CA PRO A 114 4.78 5.68 -5.33
C PRO A 114 4.18 6.46 -6.51
N GLU A 115 4.56 6.12 -7.73
CA GLU A 115 3.88 6.66 -8.92
C GLU A 115 2.41 6.19 -8.96
N VAL A 116 2.17 4.94 -8.56
CA VAL A 116 0.83 4.35 -8.46
C VAL A 116 0.68 3.63 -7.12
N LEU A 117 -0.38 3.95 -6.38
CA LEU A 117 -0.76 3.29 -5.14
C LEU A 117 -2.02 2.43 -5.39
N LEU A 118 -1.86 1.13 -5.28
CA LEU A 118 -2.94 0.15 -5.44
C LEU A 118 -3.47 -0.24 -4.07
N LEU A 119 -4.75 0.00 -3.84
CA LEU A 119 -5.41 -0.29 -2.58
C LEU A 119 -6.62 -1.18 -2.84
N ASP A 120 -6.57 -2.39 -2.30
CA ASP A 120 -7.68 -3.35 -2.36
C ASP A 120 -8.41 -3.36 -1.01
N GLU A 121 -9.70 -2.99 -1.01
CA GLU A 121 -10.56 -2.87 0.18
C GLU A 121 -9.87 -2.16 1.39
N PRO A 122 -9.20 -1.01 1.17
CA PRO A 122 -8.33 -0.42 2.20
C PRO A 122 -9.11 0.07 3.41
N THR A 123 -10.34 0.53 3.22
CA THR A 123 -11.17 1.18 4.23
C THR A 123 -12.23 0.27 4.83
N GLN A 124 -12.36 -0.96 4.31
CA GLN A 124 -13.33 -1.93 4.81
C GLN A 124 -13.19 -2.17 6.32
N GLY A 125 -14.26 -1.90 7.06
CA GLY A 125 -14.30 -2.05 8.51
C GLY A 125 -13.56 -0.99 9.31
N LEU A 126 -12.90 -0.02 8.68
CA LEU A 126 -12.36 1.16 9.36
C LEU A 126 -13.50 2.12 9.72
N LYS A 127 -13.48 2.61 10.96
CA LYS A 127 -14.46 3.56 11.49
C LYS A 127 -13.76 4.67 12.29
N GLY A 128 -14.49 5.78 12.47
CA GLY A 128 -14.03 6.88 13.31
C GLY A 128 -12.69 7.46 12.88
N GLU A 129 -11.83 7.71 13.85
CA GLU A 129 -10.57 8.42 13.67
C GLU A 129 -9.61 7.78 12.67
N TYR A 130 -9.52 6.44 12.63
CA TYR A 130 -8.67 5.76 11.66
C TYR A 130 -9.10 6.02 10.21
N ARG A 131 -10.41 5.97 9.96
CA ARG A 131 -10.95 6.25 8.63
C ARG A 131 -10.61 7.67 8.20
N GLU A 132 -10.83 8.66 9.06
CA GLU A 132 -10.53 10.06 8.77
C GLU A 132 -9.03 10.30 8.51
N LYS A 133 -8.16 9.71 9.32
CA LYS A 133 -6.71 9.79 9.14
C LYS A 133 -6.26 9.18 7.81
N ILE A 134 -6.79 8.02 7.45
CA ILE A 134 -6.46 7.38 6.16
C ILE A 134 -7.00 8.22 5.00
N PHE A 135 -8.21 8.75 5.08
CA PHE A 135 -8.76 9.61 4.03
C PHE A 135 -7.92 10.88 3.84
N HIS A 136 -7.52 11.52 4.92
CA HIS A 136 -6.64 12.69 4.87
C HIS A 136 -5.27 12.35 4.28
N LEU A 137 -4.68 11.21 4.68
CA LEU A 137 -3.43 10.72 4.10
C LEU A 137 -3.54 10.49 2.59
N LEU A 138 -4.60 9.82 2.13
CA LEU A 138 -4.84 9.57 0.71
C LEU A 138 -5.07 10.88 -0.06
N GLN A 139 -5.75 11.85 0.55
CA GLN A 139 -5.93 13.18 -0.04
C GLN A 139 -4.60 13.92 -0.23
N LEU A 140 -3.68 13.82 0.71
CA LEU A 140 -2.36 14.41 0.56
C LEU A 140 -1.56 13.74 -0.54
N LEU A 141 -1.56 12.40 -0.56
CA LEU A 141 -0.85 11.59 -1.56
C LEU A 141 -1.40 11.77 -2.97
N SER A 142 -2.70 11.97 -3.14
CA SER A 142 -3.35 12.12 -4.46
C SER A 142 -2.86 13.32 -5.28
N LYS A 143 -2.08 14.22 -4.67
CA LYS A 143 -1.46 15.36 -5.36
C LYS A 143 -0.29 14.94 -6.24
N GLU A 144 0.40 13.85 -5.89
CA GLU A 144 1.63 13.40 -6.53
C GLU A 144 1.59 11.92 -6.93
N THR A 145 0.60 11.16 -6.44
CA THR A 145 0.46 9.72 -6.63
C THR A 145 -0.87 9.40 -7.31
N THR A 146 -0.84 8.59 -8.35
CA THR A 146 -2.07 8.01 -8.90
C THR A 146 -2.59 6.93 -7.96
N ILE A 147 -3.80 7.10 -7.43
CA ILE A 147 -4.42 6.13 -6.51
C ILE A 147 -5.45 5.31 -7.27
N ILE A 148 -5.29 3.99 -7.26
CA ILE A 148 -6.28 3.02 -7.74
C ILE A 148 -6.82 2.28 -6.52
N LEU A 149 -8.10 2.50 -6.24
CA LEU A 149 -8.78 1.92 -5.11
C LEU A 149 -9.87 0.96 -5.61
N VAL A 150 -9.86 -0.25 -5.08
CA VAL A 150 -10.94 -1.24 -5.27
C VAL A 150 -11.76 -1.27 -3.99
N SER A 151 -13.07 -1.07 -4.09
CA SER A 151 -14.01 -1.22 -2.98
C SER A 151 -15.39 -1.61 -3.49
N HIS A 152 -16.12 -2.38 -2.68
CA HIS A 152 -17.49 -2.77 -2.95
C HIS A 152 -18.52 -1.75 -2.45
N TYR A 153 -18.12 -0.80 -1.59
CA TYR A 153 -19.03 0.12 -0.89
C TYR A 153 -18.67 1.58 -1.21
N GLU A 154 -19.64 2.32 -1.74
CA GLU A 154 -19.45 3.73 -2.13
C GLU A 154 -19.16 4.64 -0.91
N GLU A 155 -19.74 4.34 0.25
CA GLU A 155 -19.49 5.05 1.50
C GLU A 155 -18.05 4.91 2.03
N GLU A 156 -17.29 4.00 1.49
CA GLU A 156 -15.88 3.78 1.85
C GLU A 156 -14.90 4.53 0.95
N TRP A 157 -15.38 5.26 -0.05
CA TRP A 157 -14.50 5.96 -0.97
C TRP A 157 -13.95 7.24 -0.35
N PRO A 158 -12.62 7.45 -0.41
CA PRO A 158 -12.03 8.72 -0.03
C PRO A 158 -12.52 9.86 -0.91
N PRO A 159 -12.71 11.08 -0.37
CA PRO A 159 -13.17 12.24 -1.14
C PRO A 159 -12.25 12.64 -2.31
N CYS A 160 -11.00 12.19 -2.30
CA CYS A 160 -10.03 12.47 -3.37
C CYS A 160 -10.22 11.63 -4.63
N MET A 161 -11.13 10.68 -4.65
CA MET A 161 -11.41 9.87 -5.86
C MET A 161 -12.12 10.73 -6.91
N THR A 162 -11.55 10.76 -8.13
CA THR A 162 -12.03 11.62 -9.23
C THR A 162 -12.72 10.84 -10.35
N HIS A 163 -12.43 9.56 -10.47
CA HIS A 163 -12.95 8.70 -11.54
C HIS A 163 -13.45 7.39 -10.97
N LEU A 164 -14.52 6.87 -11.55
CA LEU A 164 -15.10 5.59 -11.21
C LEU A 164 -15.10 4.67 -12.42
N LEU A 165 -14.50 3.49 -12.27
CA LEU A 165 -14.60 2.40 -13.23
C LEU A 165 -15.47 1.28 -12.65
N ARG A 166 -16.63 1.04 -13.26
CA ARG A 166 -17.48 -0.11 -12.89
C ARG A 166 -17.07 -1.32 -13.70
N MET A 167 -16.60 -2.37 -13.02
CA MET A 167 -16.30 -3.64 -13.65
C MET A 167 -17.59 -4.44 -13.86
N PRO A 168 -17.83 -4.99 -15.05
CA PRO A 168 -18.99 -5.87 -15.27
C PRO A 168 -18.83 -7.11 -14.38
N LYS A 169 -19.94 -7.57 -13.78
CA LYS A 169 -19.94 -8.87 -13.10
C LYS A 169 -19.65 -9.94 -14.16
N PHE A 170 -18.53 -10.64 -14.02
CA PHE A 170 -18.31 -11.85 -14.80
C PHE A 170 -19.41 -12.86 -14.41
N SER A 171 -20.39 -13.04 -15.29
CA SER A 171 -21.25 -14.22 -15.24
C SER A 171 -20.37 -15.38 -15.70
N GLY A 172 -19.75 -16.08 -14.75
CA GLY A 172 -19.06 -17.33 -15.05
C GLY A 172 -20.07 -18.33 -15.60
N THR A 173 -19.88 -18.70 -16.83
CA THR A 173 -20.44 -19.95 -17.42
C THR A 173 -19.53 -21.09 -17.07
#